data_ce83f1d4adf40eaea725786d377516af
#
_entry.id   ce83f1d4adf40eaea725786d377516af
#
_cell.length_a   1.000
_cell.length_b   1.000
_cell.length_c   1.000
_cell.angle_alpha   90.00
_cell.angle_beta   90.00
_cell.angle_gamma   90.00
#
_symmetry.space_group_name_H-M   'P 1'
#
loop_
_entity.id
_entity.type
_entity.pdbx_description
1 polymer ?
#
loop_
_entity_poly.entity_id
_entity_poly.type
_entity_poly.pdbx_seq_one_letter_code
_entity_poly.pdbx_strand_id
1 'polypeptide(L)'
;MWQNSWQTSNRNQLLEALKHNTDKEWDIVVAGGGITGAGIAREAARRGLKVLLVDRQDFAWGTSSRSSKMIHGGLRYIASGDIKTTMHSVSERERLMKEAPGLVDQMGYLMPHYKGGFPGPLVFNILLRIYDFFAGKRYRKFHKLHDVENLSPLINAHNLLGATQFADAITDDSRLVIRVLREAQKDGATVINYVGVDALINNNGQVTGAQLKDTETGQIMPVKAKVVINATGAWGDELRGEMTSEQHIRPARGSHIVVSGWRLPVAQAYTAMHPDDKRPIFIYPWEGRTVVGTTDLDNGTIGNHEVAMTRDELEYLMKAACAQFPKAGLTEQDIISSWAGVRPLVSSGALNPSKEKRDHSIWNDNGLVTISGGKLTTFRLIALDVLKAAEEYLPDVDFSDTGAEMFTQYEPDSSLFNKLPDYLKKRIRGHYGMDADRLLAQTQPDEQDVIPGARALWAELRWSAGNEAVVHLDDLLLRRTRLGLLLEQGGLIFADRIKAICQEELDWSEQQWQQEVTRYQSIWNTYYSIPKRRKNADTR
;
A
#
# COMPACT_ATOMS: atom_id res chain seq x y z
N MET A 1 -14.31 10.94 -23.28
CA MET A 1 -13.23 10.05 -23.72
C MET A 1 -12.32 9.61 -22.57
N TRP A 2 -11.96 10.49 -21.64
CA TRP A 2 -11.04 10.19 -20.53
C TRP A 2 -11.63 9.44 -19.33
N GLN A 3 -12.96 9.43 -19.16
CA GLN A 3 -13.66 8.85 -17.99
C GLN A 3 -13.65 7.31 -17.91
N ASN A 4 -13.34 6.60 -19.00
CA ASN A 4 -13.26 5.14 -19.07
C ASN A 4 -11.85 4.63 -19.36
N SER A 5 -10.81 5.40 -19.03
CA SER A 5 -9.41 5.13 -19.41
C SER A 5 -8.82 3.85 -18.81
N TRP A 6 -9.49 3.24 -17.83
CA TRP A 6 -8.99 2.03 -17.17
C TRP A 6 -9.48 0.72 -17.77
N GLN A 7 -10.35 0.75 -18.74
CA GLN A 7 -10.60 -0.43 -19.56
C GLN A 7 -9.39 -0.67 -20.46
N THR A 8 -8.94 -1.90 -20.54
CA THR A 8 -7.77 -2.29 -21.35
C THR A 8 -7.91 -1.87 -22.82
N SER A 9 -9.13 -1.93 -23.37
CA SER A 9 -9.46 -1.42 -24.71
C SER A 9 -9.18 0.08 -24.89
N ASN A 10 -9.17 0.86 -23.84
CA ASN A 10 -9.00 2.32 -23.89
C ASN A 10 -7.55 2.76 -23.66
N ARG A 11 -6.65 1.87 -23.17
CA ARG A 11 -5.24 2.20 -22.94
C ARG A 11 -4.54 2.63 -24.23
N ASN A 12 -4.72 1.88 -25.31
CA ASN A 12 -4.12 2.21 -26.60
C ASN A 12 -4.63 3.54 -27.17
N GLN A 13 -5.94 3.83 -27.02
CA GLN A 13 -6.50 5.12 -27.43
C GLN A 13 -5.91 6.28 -26.63
N LEU A 14 -5.65 6.06 -25.34
CA LEU A 14 -5.03 7.05 -24.49
C LEU A 14 -3.58 7.32 -24.88
N LEU A 15 -2.79 6.27 -25.16
CA LEU A 15 -1.42 6.40 -25.65
C LEU A 15 -1.35 7.14 -27.00
N GLU A 16 -2.21 6.79 -27.94
CA GLU A 16 -2.31 7.50 -29.22
C GLU A 16 -2.72 8.98 -29.02
N ALA A 17 -3.63 9.25 -28.09
CA ALA A 17 -4.00 10.64 -27.78
C ALA A 17 -2.84 11.43 -27.15
N LEU A 18 -1.99 10.82 -26.32
CA LEU A 18 -0.79 11.47 -25.79
C LEU A 18 0.23 11.73 -26.88
N LYS A 19 0.42 10.80 -27.82
CA LYS A 19 1.35 10.91 -28.92
C LYS A 19 0.97 12.04 -29.91
N HIS A 20 -0.32 12.18 -30.22
CA HIS A 20 -0.79 13.13 -31.21
C HIS A 20 -1.12 14.52 -30.65
N ASN A 21 -1.35 14.66 -29.35
CA ASN A 21 -1.70 15.94 -28.71
C ASN A 21 -0.48 16.62 -28.06
N THR A 22 0.59 16.79 -28.82
CA THR A 22 1.83 17.43 -28.32
C THR A 22 1.65 18.91 -27.93
N ASP A 23 0.61 19.57 -28.42
CA ASP A 23 0.30 20.96 -28.07
C ASP A 23 -0.53 21.11 -26.79
N LYS A 24 -1.09 20.01 -26.29
CA LYS A 24 -1.81 20.04 -25.01
C LYS A 24 -0.82 20.24 -23.87
N GLU A 25 -0.97 21.33 -23.14
CA GLU A 25 -0.22 21.59 -21.92
C GLU A 25 -1.01 21.06 -20.72
N TRP A 26 -0.35 20.27 -19.89
CA TRP A 26 -0.83 19.85 -18.60
C TRP A 26 -0.46 20.88 -17.53
N ASP A 27 -1.31 21.08 -16.53
CA ASP A 27 -0.91 21.88 -15.39
C ASP A 27 0.12 21.09 -14.58
N ILE A 28 -0.10 19.79 -14.39
CA ILE A 28 0.77 18.90 -13.61
C ILE A 28 0.98 17.58 -14.35
N VAL A 29 2.24 17.13 -14.44
CA VAL A 29 2.61 15.74 -14.69
C VAL A 29 3.11 15.14 -13.39
N VAL A 30 2.47 14.05 -12.90
CA VAL A 30 2.88 13.32 -11.68
C VAL A 30 3.57 12.03 -12.10
N ALA A 31 4.84 11.89 -11.76
CA ALA A 31 5.61 10.66 -11.92
C ALA A 31 5.49 9.81 -10.65
N GLY A 32 4.85 8.63 -10.77
CA GLY A 32 4.64 7.66 -9.69
C GLY A 32 3.18 7.53 -9.25
N GLY A 33 2.61 6.33 -9.45
CA GLY A 33 1.25 5.93 -9.11
C GLY A 33 1.14 5.21 -7.76
N GLY A 34 2.01 5.55 -6.79
CA GLY A 34 1.87 5.16 -5.39
C GLY A 34 0.86 6.05 -4.65
N ILE A 35 0.70 5.83 -3.35
CA ILE A 35 -0.30 6.56 -2.54
C ILE A 35 -0.07 8.08 -2.53
N THR A 36 1.18 8.52 -2.57
CA THR A 36 1.52 9.96 -2.59
C THR A 36 1.11 10.58 -3.92
N GLY A 37 1.51 9.99 -5.06
CA GLY A 37 1.11 10.49 -6.38
C GLY A 37 -0.40 10.42 -6.60
N ALA A 38 -1.06 9.35 -6.14
CA ALA A 38 -2.51 9.24 -6.18
C ALA A 38 -3.20 10.36 -5.39
N GLY A 39 -2.71 10.67 -4.18
CA GLY A 39 -3.20 11.79 -3.36
C GLY A 39 -3.02 13.14 -4.04
N ILE A 40 -1.85 13.39 -4.64
CA ILE A 40 -1.55 14.62 -5.39
C ILE A 40 -2.49 14.76 -6.58
N ALA A 41 -2.66 13.70 -7.37
CA ALA A 41 -3.57 13.71 -8.52
C ALA A 41 -5.01 13.98 -8.11
N ARG A 42 -5.47 13.39 -7.00
CA ARG A 42 -6.81 13.60 -6.44
C ARG A 42 -7.02 15.04 -5.99
N GLU A 43 -6.08 15.58 -5.20
CA GLU A 43 -6.19 16.94 -4.67
C GLU A 43 -6.08 18.01 -5.76
N ALA A 44 -5.27 17.78 -6.80
CA ALA A 44 -5.13 18.69 -7.92
C ALA A 44 -6.35 18.64 -8.85
N ALA A 45 -6.80 17.44 -9.25
CA ALA A 45 -7.91 17.28 -10.19
C ALA A 45 -9.23 17.85 -9.66
N ARG A 46 -9.55 17.63 -8.38
CA ARG A 46 -10.77 18.19 -7.78
C ARG A 46 -10.77 19.71 -7.66
N ARG A 47 -9.62 20.36 -7.84
CA ARG A 47 -9.46 21.81 -7.95
C ARG A 47 -9.47 22.31 -9.40
N GLY A 48 -9.79 21.42 -10.34
CA GLY A 48 -9.93 21.75 -11.77
C GLY A 48 -8.62 21.78 -12.55
N LEU A 49 -7.49 21.37 -11.96
CA LEU A 49 -6.21 21.31 -12.66
C LEU A 49 -6.18 20.15 -13.66
N LYS A 50 -5.50 20.35 -14.79
CA LYS A 50 -5.25 19.31 -15.80
C LYS A 50 -4.10 18.42 -15.34
N VAL A 51 -4.40 17.25 -14.80
CA VAL A 51 -3.42 16.33 -14.23
C VAL A 51 -3.21 15.12 -15.12
N LEU A 52 -1.94 14.80 -15.41
CA LEU A 52 -1.51 13.52 -15.98
C LEU A 52 -0.64 12.80 -14.95
N LEU A 53 -1.09 11.65 -14.45
CA LEU A 53 -0.30 10.78 -13.60
C LEU A 53 0.17 9.57 -14.40
N VAL A 54 1.46 9.29 -14.34
CA VAL A 54 2.09 8.13 -14.98
C VAL A 54 2.88 7.30 -13.97
N ASP A 55 2.90 5.98 -14.15
CA ASP A 55 3.79 5.08 -13.41
C ASP A 55 4.50 4.14 -14.38
N ARG A 56 5.83 4.02 -14.27
CA ARG A 56 6.64 3.14 -15.13
C ARG A 56 6.35 1.64 -14.94
N GLN A 57 5.71 1.30 -13.84
CA GLN A 57 5.21 -0.03 -13.50
C GLN A 57 3.69 0.04 -13.31
N ASP A 58 3.11 -0.99 -12.71
CA ASP A 58 1.71 -0.91 -12.30
C ASP A 58 1.50 0.04 -11.12
N PHE A 59 0.27 0.54 -10.97
CA PHE A 59 -0.13 1.34 -9.81
C PHE A 59 0.12 0.59 -8.50
N ALA A 60 0.61 1.31 -7.49
CA ALA A 60 1.00 0.77 -6.20
C ALA A 60 2.13 -0.28 -6.24
N TRP A 61 2.82 -0.47 -7.37
CA TRP A 61 3.85 -1.50 -7.52
C TRP A 61 4.97 -1.40 -6.47
N GLY A 62 5.37 -0.20 -6.09
CA GLY A 62 6.41 0.04 -5.09
C GLY A 62 5.96 -0.23 -3.64
N THR A 63 6.31 0.68 -2.74
CA THR A 63 6.01 0.61 -1.29
C THR A 63 4.52 0.50 -0.98
N SER A 64 3.67 1.06 -1.84
CA SER A 64 2.23 1.21 -1.62
C SER A 64 1.41 -0.08 -1.72
N SER A 65 2.02 -1.22 -2.09
CA SER A 65 1.40 -2.56 -1.99
C SER A 65 2.12 -3.48 -1.01
N ARG A 66 3.24 -3.02 -0.43
CA ARG A 66 4.15 -3.82 0.41
C ARG A 66 4.37 -3.22 1.79
N SER A 67 3.45 -2.37 2.23
CA SER A 67 3.45 -1.82 3.59
C SER A 67 3.00 -2.86 4.62
N SER A 68 3.00 -2.48 5.89
CA SER A 68 2.35 -3.27 6.96
C SER A 68 0.82 -3.13 6.95
N LYS A 69 0.22 -2.47 5.97
CA LYS A 69 -1.24 -2.31 5.76
C LYS A 69 -1.97 -1.68 6.94
N MET A 70 -1.26 -0.87 7.72
CA MET A 70 -1.77 -0.20 8.92
C MET A 70 -1.94 1.30 8.66
N ILE A 71 -3.09 1.81 9.03
CA ILE A 71 -3.38 3.24 9.16
C ILE A 71 -3.32 3.57 10.64
N HIS A 72 -2.18 4.07 11.10
CA HIS A 72 -1.90 4.25 12.52
C HIS A 72 -1.59 5.70 12.89
N GLY A 73 -1.99 6.10 14.10
CA GLY A 73 -1.70 7.43 14.64
C GLY A 73 -0.25 7.63 15.12
N GLY A 74 0.56 6.57 15.14
CA GLY A 74 1.98 6.67 15.45
C GLY A 74 2.30 6.86 16.93
N LEU A 75 1.86 5.96 17.79
CA LEU A 75 2.13 5.98 19.23
C LEU A 75 3.62 6.17 19.60
N ARG A 76 4.55 5.71 18.74
CA ARG A 76 5.99 5.91 18.91
C ARG A 76 6.41 7.38 18.86
N TYR A 77 5.68 8.25 18.14
CA TYR A 77 6.02 9.66 18.02
C TYR A 77 5.70 10.43 19.29
N ILE A 78 4.68 10.01 20.05
CA ILE A 78 4.44 10.56 21.40
C ILE A 78 5.65 10.28 22.30
N ALA A 79 6.18 9.06 22.24
CA ALA A 79 7.35 8.67 23.02
C ALA A 79 8.62 9.44 22.64
N SER A 80 8.74 9.93 21.40
CA SER A 80 9.83 10.79 20.93
C SER A 80 9.55 12.29 21.03
N GLY A 81 8.39 12.70 21.57
CA GLY A 81 8.02 14.11 21.75
C GLY A 81 7.43 14.79 20.49
N ASP A 82 7.24 14.07 19.40
CA ASP A 82 6.64 14.59 18.16
C ASP A 82 5.10 14.51 18.22
N ILE A 83 4.54 15.42 18.99
CA ILE A 83 3.10 15.52 19.23
C ILE A 83 2.34 15.93 17.95
N LYS A 84 2.88 16.87 17.16
CA LYS A 84 2.24 17.37 15.93
C LYS A 84 2.00 16.26 14.92
N THR A 85 3.02 15.46 14.63
CA THR A 85 2.93 14.31 13.73
C THR A 85 1.91 13.27 14.22
N THR A 86 1.82 13.06 15.56
CA THR A 86 0.80 12.19 16.14
C THR A 86 -0.61 12.74 15.93
N MET A 87 -0.84 14.03 16.22
CA MET A 87 -2.16 14.67 16.02
C MET A 87 -2.63 14.53 14.57
N HIS A 88 -1.80 14.89 13.60
CA HIS A 88 -2.11 14.74 12.17
C HIS A 88 -2.42 13.28 11.81
N SER A 89 -1.58 12.35 12.26
CA SER A 89 -1.78 10.92 11.95
C SER A 89 -3.06 10.35 12.57
N VAL A 90 -3.40 10.72 13.81
CA VAL A 90 -4.64 10.30 14.48
C VAL A 90 -5.86 10.89 13.79
N SER A 91 -5.82 12.19 13.45
CA SER A 91 -6.92 12.87 12.74
C SER A 91 -7.19 12.24 11.38
N GLU A 92 -6.15 12.02 10.56
CA GLU A 92 -6.29 11.40 9.25
C GLU A 92 -6.76 9.93 9.36
N ARG A 93 -6.32 9.18 10.37
CA ARG A 93 -6.83 7.82 10.64
C ARG A 93 -8.34 7.82 10.91
N GLU A 94 -8.80 8.67 11.86
CA GLU A 94 -10.24 8.76 12.19
C GLU A 94 -11.06 9.18 10.96
N ARG A 95 -10.51 10.08 10.16
CA ARG A 95 -11.10 10.53 8.92
C ARG A 95 -11.24 9.38 7.92
N LEU A 96 -10.17 8.65 7.63
CA LEU A 96 -10.19 7.54 6.67
C LEU A 96 -11.14 6.41 7.09
N MET A 97 -11.21 6.09 8.40
CA MET A 97 -12.18 5.12 8.91
C MET A 97 -13.63 5.57 8.71
N LYS A 98 -13.89 6.88 8.77
CA LYS A 98 -15.24 7.45 8.53
C LYS A 98 -15.58 7.48 7.04
N GLU A 99 -14.61 7.86 6.19
CA GLU A 99 -14.83 8.09 4.77
C GLU A 99 -14.82 6.79 3.94
N ALA A 100 -14.07 5.77 4.35
CA ALA A 100 -13.92 4.51 3.62
C ALA A 100 -14.10 3.27 4.51
N PRO A 101 -15.25 3.13 5.20
CA PRO A 101 -15.53 1.93 6.00
C PRO A 101 -15.58 0.68 5.09
N GLY A 102 -14.94 -0.40 5.52
CA GLY A 102 -14.77 -1.63 4.73
C GLY A 102 -13.48 -1.68 3.91
N LEU A 103 -12.82 -0.54 3.71
CA LEU A 103 -11.46 -0.45 3.20
C LEU A 103 -10.48 -0.04 4.31
N VAL A 104 -10.87 0.88 5.16
CA VAL A 104 -10.11 1.30 6.34
C VAL A 104 -10.98 1.01 7.57
N ASP A 105 -10.62 -0.03 8.29
CA ASP A 105 -11.39 -0.51 9.42
C ASP A 105 -10.59 -0.46 10.72
N GLN A 106 -11.31 -0.21 11.82
CA GLN A 106 -10.72 -0.26 13.15
C GLN A 106 -10.19 -1.66 13.43
N MET A 107 -8.97 -1.74 13.94
CA MET A 107 -8.34 -2.95 14.44
C MET A 107 -7.88 -2.75 15.88
N GLY A 108 -8.23 -3.70 16.74
CA GLY A 108 -7.71 -3.76 18.10
C GLY A 108 -6.23 -4.15 18.10
N TYR A 109 -5.47 -3.55 19.00
CA TYR A 109 -4.08 -3.90 19.28
C TYR A 109 -3.95 -4.36 20.71
N LEU A 110 -3.19 -5.39 20.95
CA LEU A 110 -2.88 -5.92 22.27
C LEU A 110 -1.36 -5.83 22.49
N MET A 111 -0.97 -5.06 23.51
CA MET A 111 0.41 -4.97 23.98
C MET A 111 0.56 -5.84 25.23
N PRO A 112 1.15 -7.05 25.13
CA PRO A 112 1.43 -7.89 26.28
C PRO A 112 2.53 -7.28 27.13
N HIS A 113 2.36 -7.33 28.46
CA HIS A 113 3.34 -6.85 29.42
C HIS A 113 3.93 -8.03 30.20
N TYR A 114 5.22 -8.22 30.08
CA TYR A 114 5.96 -9.26 30.78
C TYR A 114 6.75 -8.69 31.98
N LYS A 115 6.98 -9.50 33.01
CA LYS A 115 7.78 -9.09 34.18
C LYS A 115 9.17 -8.65 33.73
N GLY A 116 9.58 -7.44 34.12
CA GLY A 116 10.85 -6.82 33.71
C GLY A 116 10.87 -6.24 32.31
N GLY A 117 9.77 -6.32 31.55
CA GLY A 117 9.66 -5.74 30.21
C GLY A 117 9.37 -4.23 30.23
N PHE A 118 9.79 -3.53 29.18
CA PHE A 118 9.50 -2.12 28.95
C PHE A 118 8.81 -1.94 27.59
N PRO A 119 7.78 -1.05 27.52
CA PRO A 119 7.13 -0.30 28.59
C PRO A 119 6.25 -1.18 29.48
N GLY A 120 6.27 -0.92 30.78
CA GLY A 120 5.34 -1.56 31.71
C GLY A 120 3.91 -1.02 31.56
N PRO A 121 2.90 -1.67 32.20
CA PRO A 121 1.48 -1.31 32.02
C PRO A 121 1.17 0.15 32.38
N LEU A 122 1.81 0.68 33.42
CA LEU A 122 1.57 2.06 33.88
C LEU A 122 2.06 3.09 32.85
N VAL A 123 3.30 2.96 32.42
CA VAL A 123 3.91 3.87 31.42
C VAL A 123 3.12 3.82 30.12
N PHE A 124 2.79 2.63 29.65
CA PHE A 124 2.03 2.46 28.42
C PHE A 124 0.62 3.05 28.53
N ASN A 125 -0.04 2.93 29.67
CA ASN A 125 -1.36 3.53 29.91
C ASN A 125 -1.32 5.07 29.86
N ILE A 126 -0.24 5.69 30.37
CA ILE A 126 -0.07 7.15 30.30
C ILE A 126 0.06 7.61 28.82
N LEU A 127 0.89 6.92 28.03
CA LEU A 127 1.02 7.21 26.59
C LEU A 127 -0.32 7.06 25.86
N LEU A 128 -1.09 6.03 26.18
CA LEU A 128 -2.40 5.80 25.57
C LEU A 128 -3.46 6.81 26.02
N ARG A 129 -3.34 7.43 27.20
CA ARG A 129 -4.23 8.54 27.59
C ARG A 129 -4.09 9.74 26.66
N ILE A 130 -2.86 10.08 26.30
CA ILE A 130 -2.57 11.17 25.36
C ILE A 130 -3.08 10.80 23.97
N TYR A 131 -2.89 9.55 23.57
CA TYR A 131 -3.34 9.04 22.27
C TYR A 131 -4.86 9.06 22.12
N ASP A 132 -5.60 8.57 23.13
CA ASP A 132 -7.05 8.62 23.18
C ASP A 132 -7.61 10.06 23.19
N PHE A 133 -6.91 10.99 23.83
CA PHE A 133 -7.28 12.40 23.84
C PHE A 133 -7.27 12.99 22.40
N PHE A 134 -6.24 12.69 21.60
CA PHE A 134 -6.18 13.13 20.22
C PHE A 134 -7.20 12.42 19.32
N ALA A 135 -7.54 11.17 19.61
CA ALA A 135 -8.56 10.42 18.88
C ALA A 135 -10.00 10.88 19.22
N GLY A 136 -10.19 11.66 20.28
CA GLY A 136 -11.52 12.02 20.79
C GLY A 136 -12.33 10.83 21.31
N LYS A 137 -11.70 9.67 21.45
CA LYS A 137 -12.34 8.40 21.86
C LYS A 137 -11.43 7.60 22.78
N ARG A 138 -12.04 6.85 23.68
CA ARG A 138 -11.29 5.96 24.58
C ARG A 138 -11.26 4.55 24.03
N TYR A 139 -10.09 4.14 23.55
CA TYR A 139 -9.85 2.78 23.05
C TYR A 139 -9.12 1.89 24.07
N ARG A 140 -8.35 2.47 25.01
CA ARG A 140 -7.50 1.73 25.92
C ARG A 140 -8.29 0.94 26.96
N LYS A 141 -7.88 -0.32 27.20
CA LYS A 141 -8.36 -1.20 28.24
C LYS A 141 -7.22 -2.11 28.71
N PHE A 142 -7.04 -2.26 30.02
CA PHE A 142 -6.11 -3.24 30.55
C PHE A 142 -6.85 -4.56 30.81
N HIS A 143 -6.27 -5.66 30.35
CA HIS A 143 -6.73 -7.02 30.56
C HIS A 143 -5.79 -7.73 31.52
N LYS A 144 -6.33 -8.35 32.56
CA LYS A 144 -5.56 -9.19 33.49
C LYS A 144 -5.14 -10.49 32.82
N LEU A 145 -4.20 -11.22 33.42
CA LEU A 145 -3.65 -12.46 32.87
C LEU A 145 -4.74 -13.42 32.36
N HIS A 146 -5.71 -13.75 33.25
CA HIS A 146 -6.80 -14.67 32.90
C HIS A 146 -7.60 -14.22 31.67
N ASP A 147 -7.89 -12.93 31.55
CA ASP A 147 -8.61 -12.39 30.39
C ASP A 147 -7.77 -12.49 29.10
N VAL A 148 -6.44 -12.26 29.23
CA VAL A 148 -5.52 -12.38 28.10
C VAL A 148 -5.41 -13.81 27.61
N GLU A 149 -5.35 -14.80 28.52
CA GLU A 149 -5.31 -16.22 28.15
C GLU A 149 -6.59 -16.67 27.43
N ASN A 150 -7.75 -16.13 27.81
CA ASN A 150 -9.01 -16.38 27.12
C ASN A 150 -9.07 -15.71 25.74
N LEU A 151 -8.58 -14.46 25.61
CA LEU A 151 -8.53 -13.73 24.35
C LEU A 151 -7.47 -14.28 23.39
N SER A 152 -6.44 -14.92 23.91
CA SER A 152 -5.27 -15.39 23.16
C SER A 152 -4.70 -16.68 23.75
N PRO A 153 -5.37 -17.84 23.55
CA PRO A 153 -4.98 -19.10 24.19
C PRO A 153 -3.56 -19.59 23.84
N LEU A 154 -3.03 -19.15 22.72
CA LEU A 154 -1.71 -19.54 22.22
C LEU A 154 -0.58 -18.64 22.73
N ILE A 155 -0.90 -17.53 23.44
CA ILE A 155 0.09 -16.56 23.88
C ILE A 155 1.09 -17.18 24.85
N ASN A 156 2.31 -16.67 24.84
CA ASN A 156 3.29 -17.01 25.88
C ASN A 156 2.84 -16.42 27.22
N ALA A 157 2.37 -17.29 28.12
CA ALA A 157 1.90 -16.88 29.44
C ALA A 157 3.03 -16.80 30.50
N HIS A 158 4.26 -17.23 30.18
CA HIS A 158 5.37 -17.21 31.13
C HIS A 158 5.75 -15.77 31.49
N ASN A 159 5.68 -15.44 32.77
CA ASN A 159 5.91 -14.09 33.30
C ASN A 159 4.99 -12.99 32.73
N LEU A 160 3.88 -13.34 32.11
CA LEU A 160 2.89 -12.38 31.60
C LEU A 160 2.12 -11.75 32.77
N LEU A 161 2.11 -10.42 32.83
CA LEU A 161 1.38 -9.63 33.84
C LEU A 161 -0.05 -9.30 33.43
N GLY A 162 -0.30 -9.29 32.12
CA GLY A 162 -1.52 -8.86 31.47
C GLY A 162 -1.22 -8.17 30.16
N ALA A 163 -2.21 -7.54 29.54
CA ALA A 163 -2.02 -6.83 28.28
C ALA A 163 -2.86 -5.54 28.24
N THR A 164 -2.34 -4.53 27.58
CA THR A 164 -3.10 -3.30 27.31
C THR A 164 -3.61 -3.32 25.89
N GLN A 165 -4.93 -3.23 25.74
CA GLN A 165 -5.61 -3.05 24.47
C GLN A 165 -5.68 -1.58 24.12
N PHE A 166 -5.51 -1.27 22.83
CA PHE A 166 -5.77 0.03 22.18
C PHE A 166 -6.27 -0.21 20.76
N ALA A 167 -6.52 0.82 19.98
CA ALA A 167 -6.95 0.65 18.59
C ALA A 167 -6.21 1.59 17.64
N ASP A 168 -5.95 1.07 16.46
CA ASP A 168 -5.59 1.79 15.25
C ASP A 168 -6.47 1.28 14.09
N ALA A 169 -6.05 1.41 12.84
CA ALA A 169 -6.80 0.89 11.72
C ALA A 169 -5.94 0.02 10.80
N ILE A 170 -6.62 -0.85 10.07
CA ILE A 170 -6.06 -1.71 9.02
C ILE A 170 -6.69 -1.37 7.67
N THR A 171 -5.95 -1.60 6.59
CA THR A 171 -6.42 -1.39 5.22
C THR A 171 -5.85 -2.44 4.27
N ASP A 172 -6.33 -2.48 3.04
CA ASP A 172 -5.55 -2.95 1.90
C ASP A 172 -4.87 -1.74 1.26
N ASP A 173 -3.55 -1.68 1.38
CA ASP A 173 -2.74 -0.55 0.94
C ASP A 173 -2.82 -0.31 -0.57
N SER A 174 -2.77 -1.37 -1.38
CA SER A 174 -2.91 -1.26 -2.84
C SER A 174 -4.32 -0.84 -3.23
N ARG A 175 -5.35 -1.42 -2.62
CA ARG A 175 -6.74 -1.06 -2.88
C ARG A 175 -7.02 0.41 -2.50
N LEU A 176 -6.39 0.91 -1.45
CA LEU A 176 -6.48 2.32 -1.07
C LEU A 176 -5.95 3.22 -2.19
N VAL A 177 -4.80 2.88 -2.81
CA VAL A 177 -4.27 3.62 -3.97
C VAL A 177 -5.26 3.60 -5.13
N ILE A 178 -5.76 2.41 -5.51
CA ILE A 178 -6.73 2.27 -6.62
C ILE A 178 -7.98 3.12 -6.36
N ARG A 179 -8.51 3.12 -5.14
CA ARG A 179 -9.67 3.94 -4.78
C ARG A 179 -9.37 5.44 -4.92
N VAL A 180 -8.21 5.92 -4.46
CA VAL A 180 -7.82 7.34 -4.59
C VAL A 180 -7.65 7.73 -6.06
N LEU A 181 -7.02 6.87 -6.88
CA LEU A 181 -6.89 7.11 -8.32
C LEU A 181 -8.24 7.13 -9.05
N ARG A 182 -9.19 6.28 -8.65
CA ARG A 182 -10.56 6.31 -9.21
C ARG A 182 -11.27 7.63 -8.89
N GLU A 183 -11.11 8.15 -7.67
CA GLU A 183 -11.63 9.48 -7.32
C GLU A 183 -10.94 10.59 -8.13
N ALA A 184 -9.63 10.51 -8.35
CA ALA A 184 -8.90 11.47 -9.18
C ALA A 184 -9.39 11.46 -10.63
N GLN A 185 -9.64 10.27 -11.22
CA GLN A 185 -10.21 10.14 -12.56
C GLN A 185 -11.62 10.73 -12.68
N LYS A 186 -12.45 10.49 -11.66
CA LYS A 186 -13.80 11.09 -11.62
C LYS A 186 -13.73 12.60 -11.71
N ASP A 187 -12.75 13.21 -11.10
CA ASP A 187 -12.54 14.67 -11.11
C ASP A 187 -11.73 15.15 -12.33
N GLY A 188 -11.42 14.26 -13.28
CA GLY A 188 -10.83 14.62 -14.57
C GLY A 188 -9.33 14.36 -14.71
N ALA A 189 -8.66 13.75 -13.73
CA ALA A 189 -7.27 13.32 -13.89
C ALA A 189 -7.16 12.23 -14.96
N THR A 190 -6.11 12.29 -15.76
CA THR A 190 -5.67 11.20 -16.63
C THR A 190 -4.61 10.40 -15.89
N VAL A 191 -4.84 9.09 -15.73
CA VAL A 191 -3.92 8.20 -15.02
C VAL A 191 -3.61 6.97 -15.86
N ILE A 192 -2.32 6.62 -15.97
CA ILE A 192 -1.87 5.52 -16.82
C ILE A 192 -0.66 4.81 -16.20
N ASN A 193 -0.73 3.49 -16.11
CA ASN A 193 0.37 2.62 -15.68
C ASN A 193 1.21 2.14 -16.88
N TYR A 194 2.38 1.57 -16.59
CA TYR A 194 3.36 1.15 -17.59
C TYR A 194 3.76 2.28 -18.54
N VAL A 195 3.73 3.51 -18.04
CA VAL A 195 4.28 4.70 -18.72
C VAL A 195 5.10 5.46 -17.69
N GLY A 196 6.39 5.58 -17.91
CA GLY A 196 7.32 6.28 -17.01
C GLY A 196 7.77 7.62 -17.59
N VAL A 197 8.26 8.49 -16.70
CA VAL A 197 9.07 9.64 -17.14
C VAL A 197 10.47 9.11 -17.42
N ASP A 198 10.89 9.17 -18.69
CA ASP A 198 12.19 8.71 -19.18
C ASP A 198 13.24 9.83 -19.09
N ALA A 199 12.82 11.09 -19.37
CA ALA A 199 13.66 12.27 -19.23
C ALA A 199 12.81 13.53 -18.97
N LEU A 200 13.40 14.55 -18.39
CA LEU A 200 12.80 15.87 -18.24
C LEU A 200 13.00 16.71 -19.51
N ILE A 201 11.99 17.50 -19.88
CA ILE A 201 12.12 18.54 -20.90
C ILE A 201 12.48 19.84 -20.21
N ASN A 202 13.69 20.31 -20.46
CA ASN A 202 14.25 21.51 -19.83
C ASN A 202 14.41 22.63 -20.87
N ASN A 203 13.97 23.83 -20.53
CA ASN A 203 14.17 25.02 -21.31
C ASN A 203 14.85 26.09 -20.45
N ASN A 204 16.10 26.43 -20.78
CA ASN A 204 16.91 27.43 -20.06
C ASN A 204 17.01 27.20 -18.54
N GLY A 205 17.12 25.94 -18.11
CA GLY A 205 17.25 25.58 -16.70
C GLY A 205 15.91 25.39 -15.96
N GLN A 206 14.78 25.58 -16.64
CA GLN A 206 13.44 25.31 -16.09
C GLN A 206 12.80 24.09 -16.75
N VAL A 207 12.23 23.22 -15.94
CA VAL A 207 11.46 22.04 -16.41
C VAL A 207 10.12 22.53 -16.97
N THR A 208 9.84 22.15 -18.23
CA THR A 208 8.64 22.55 -18.98
C THR A 208 7.84 21.35 -19.50
N GLY A 209 8.20 20.15 -19.06
CA GLY A 209 7.52 18.91 -19.45
C GLY A 209 8.37 17.68 -19.21
N ALA A 210 7.96 16.57 -19.80
CA ALA A 210 8.64 15.30 -19.69
C ALA A 210 8.57 14.49 -21.00
N GLN A 211 9.60 13.69 -21.26
CA GLN A 211 9.53 12.59 -22.22
C GLN A 211 8.98 11.37 -21.51
N LEU A 212 7.81 10.93 -21.90
CA LEU A 212 7.19 9.73 -21.38
C LEU A 212 7.59 8.53 -22.23
N LYS A 213 7.76 7.37 -21.60
CA LYS A 213 8.05 6.11 -22.27
C LYS A 213 7.05 5.05 -21.86
N ASP A 214 6.34 4.50 -22.84
CA ASP A 214 5.58 3.27 -22.63
C ASP A 214 6.57 2.10 -22.44
N THR A 215 6.53 1.48 -21.27
CA THR A 215 7.47 0.42 -20.91
C THR A 215 7.18 -0.90 -21.61
N GLU A 216 5.95 -1.08 -22.13
CA GLU A 216 5.54 -2.27 -22.87
C GLU A 216 6.01 -2.25 -24.33
N THR A 217 5.97 -1.09 -24.95
CA THR A 217 6.32 -0.95 -26.38
C THR A 217 7.64 -0.23 -26.64
N GLY A 218 8.17 0.48 -25.63
CA GLY A 218 9.34 1.35 -25.77
C GLY A 218 9.04 2.69 -26.44
N GLN A 219 7.78 3.00 -26.75
CA GLN A 219 7.39 4.23 -27.44
C GLN A 219 7.64 5.46 -26.56
N ILE A 220 8.26 6.50 -27.13
CA ILE A 220 8.50 7.80 -26.49
C ILE A 220 7.43 8.81 -26.90
N MET A 221 6.93 9.56 -25.93
CA MET A 221 5.86 10.56 -26.08
C MET A 221 6.24 11.83 -25.30
N PRO A 222 6.61 12.94 -25.97
CA PRO A 222 6.86 14.20 -25.27
C PRO A 222 5.54 14.85 -24.82
N VAL A 223 5.52 15.37 -23.59
CA VAL A 223 4.38 16.11 -23.04
C VAL A 223 4.84 17.42 -22.42
N LYS A 224 4.07 18.49 -22.63
CA LYS A 224 4.29 19.79 -22.01
C LYS A 224 3.59 19.84 -20.65
N ALA A 225 4.22 20.41 -19.64
CA ALA A 225 3.63 20.62 -18.33
C ALA A 225 4.19 21.89 -17.68
N LYS A 226 3.37 22.57 -16.88
CA LYS A 226 3.81 23.73 -16.09
C LYS A 226 4.75 23.29 -14.95
N VAL A 227 4.51 22.12 -14.38
CA VAL A 227 5.35 21.51 -13.34
C VAL A 227 5.33 19.99 -13.47
N VAL A 228 6.47 19.36 -13.19
CA VAL A 228 6.58 17.90 -13.04
C VAL A 228 6.74 17.59 -11.55
N ILE A 229 5.88 16.73 -11.02
CA ILE A 229 5.96 16.28 -9.63
C ILE A 229 6.53 14.86 -9.59
N ASN A 230 7.69 14.72 -8.96
CA ASN A 230 8.38 13.46 -8.75
C ASN A 230 7.88 12.83 -7.44
N ALA A 231 6.93 11.90 -7.55
CA ALA A 231 6.37 11.10 -6.46
C ALA A 231 6.78 9.61 -6.56
N THR A 232 7.97 9.33 -7.12
CA THR A 232 8.48 7.98 -7.38
C THR A 232 8.98 7.25 -6.14
N GLY A 233 8.80 7.82 -4.95
CA GLY A 233 9.08 7.19 -3.67
C GLY A 233 10.56 6.87 -3.48
N ALA A 234 10.91 5.59 -3.35
CA ALA A 234 12.29 5.18 -3.11
C ALA A 234 13.22 5.41 -4.32
N TRP A 235 12.68 5.67 -5.51
CA TRP A 235 13.41 6.00 -6.74
C TRP A 235 13.46 7.52 -7.02
N GLY A 236 13.10 8.36 -6.06
CA GLY A 236 13.01 9.82 -6.25
C GLY A 236 14.33 10.47 -6.64
N ASP A 237 15.46 9.98 -6.13
CA ASP A 237 16.78 10.51 -6.49
C ASP A 237 17.19 10.17 -7.93
N GLU A 238 16.62 9.13 -8.55
CA GLU A 238 16.89 8.76 -9.94
C GLU A 238 16.43 9.86 -10.91
N LEU A 239 15.16 10.29 -10.82
CA LEU A 239 14.61 11.35 -11.66
C LEU A 239 15.16 12.74 -11.26
N ARG A 240 15.34 12.99 -9.97
CA ARG A 240 15.93 14.22 -9.47
C ARG A 240 17.39 14.40 -9.90
N GLY A 241 18.09 13.30 -10.15
CA GLY A 241 19.48 13.26 -10.63
C GLY A 241 19.69 13.98 -11.97
N GLU A 242 18.64 14.27 -12.75
CA GLU A 242 18.72 15.11 -13.96
C GLU A 242 18.91 16.61 -13.62
N MET A 243 18.56 17.05 -12.40
CA MET A 243 18.63 18.43 -11.97
C MET A 243 19.76 18.70 -10.97
N THR A 244 20.14 17.70 -10.15
CA THR A 244 21.14 17.83 -9.10
C THR A 244 21.84 16.51 -8.83
N SER A 245 23.09 16.57 -8.37
CA SER A 245 23.85 15.38 -7.94
C SER A 245 23.60 14.97 -6.47
N GLU A 246 22.79 15.75 -5.74
CA GLU A 246 22.52 15.46 -4.34
C GLU A 246 21.56 14.27 -4.17
N GLN A 247 21.93 13.33 -3.34
CA GLN A 247 21.10 12.18 -2.97
C GLN A 247 20.63 12.31 -1.53
N HIS A 248 19.32 12.17 -1.34
CA HIS A 248 18.69 12.36 -0.04
C HIS A 248 17.89 11.14 0.43
N ILE A 249 17.64 10.18 -0.44
CA ILE A 249 16.79 9.03 -0.13
C ILE A 249 17.66 7.87 0.34
N ARG A 250 17.33 7.37 1.54
CA ARG A 250 17.90 6.15 2.12
C ARG A 250 16.87 5.02 2.05
N PRO A 251 17.03 4.06 1.14
CA PRO A 251 16.10 2.95 1.04
C PRO A 251 16.22 2.00 2.25
N ALA A 252 15.11 1.79 2.98
CA ALA A 252 15.07 0.86 4.10
C ALA A 252 14.07 -0.28 3.82
N ARG A 253 14.56 -1.52 3.79
CA ARG A 253 13.75 -2.72 3.54
C ARG A 253 13.01 -3.15 4.80
N GLY A 254 11.73 -3.53 4.62
CA GLY A 254 10.92 -4.17 5.64
C GLY A 254 10.15 -5.35 5.07
N SER A 255 10.34 -6.53 5.67
CA SER A 255 9.81 -7.80 5.21
C SER A 255 8.69 -8.31 6.10
N HIS A 256 7.76 -9.07 5.51
CA HIS A 256 6.61 -9.67 6.19
C HIS A 256 6.41 -11.10 5.71
N ILE A 257 5.89 -11.95 6.58
CA ILE A 257 5.40 -13.29 6.23
C ILE A 257 3.90 -13.38 6.46
N VAL A 258 3.24 -14.19 5.63
CA VAL A 258 1.81 -14.51 5.71
C VAL A 258 1.65 -15.94 6.16
N VAL A 259 0.96 -16.15 7.26
CA VAL A 259 0.70 -17.45 7.85
C VAL A 259 -0.80 -17.75 7.74
N SER A 260 -1.16 -19.02 7.57
CA SER A 260 -2.56 -19.43 7.56
C SER A 260 -3.27 -19.02 8.86
N GLY A 261 -4.42 -18.34 8.74
CA GLY A 261 -5.15 -17.83 9.91
C GLY A 261 -5.63 -18.93 10.88
N TRP A 262 -5.82 -20.16 10.43
CA TRP A 262 -6.17 -21.28 11.29
C TRP A 262 -4.95 -21.87 12.04
N ARG A 263 -3.71 -21.69 11.51
CA ARG A 263 -2.47 -22.12 12.17
C ARG A 263 -2.04 -21.13 13.25
N LEU A 264 -2.22 -19.84 12.99
CA LEU A 264 -2.00 -18.78 13.96
C LEU A 264 -3.24 -17.86 14.03
N PRO A 265 -4.30 -18.29 14.72
CA PRO A 265 -5.50 -17.49 14.85
C PRO A 265 -5.27 -16.30 15.79
N VAL A 266 -5.30 -15.10 15.23
CA VAL A 266 -5.24 -13.84 15.98
C VAL A 266 -6.45 -12.98 15.63
N ALA A 267 -7.17 -12.49 16.64
CA ALA A 267 -8.35 -11.64 16.43
C ALA A 267 -8.00 -10.14 16.43
N GLN A 268 -6.82 -9.78 16.90
CA GLN A 268 -6.31 -8.43 17.04
C GLN A 268 -4.84 -8.41 16.66
N ALA A 269 -4.27 -7.21 16.46
CA ALA A 269 -2.84 -7.05 16.29
C ALA A 269 -2.11 -7.18 17.64
N TYR A 270 -0.99 -7.88 17.63
CA TYR A 270 -0.09 -7.99 18.78
C TYR A 270 1.18 -7.21 18.50
N THR A 271 1.63 -6.45 19.51
CA THR A 271 2.96 -5.86 19.51
C THR A 271 3.90 -6.78 20.29
N ALA A 272 4.58 -7.67 19.57
CA ALA A 272 5.55 -8.60 20.16
C ALA A 272 6.94 -7.95 20.18
N MET A 273 7.61 -7.99 21.34
CA MET A 273 9.00 -7.52 21.44
C MET A 273 9.93 -8.65 21.00
N HIS A 274 10.75 -8.41 19.96
CA HIS A 274 11.67 -9.42 19.46
C HIS A 274 12.64 -9.89 20.56
N PRO A 275 12.92 -11.20 20.69
CA PRO A 275 13.75 -11.73 21.77
C PRO A 275 15.17 -11.15 21.82
N ASP A 276 15.78 -10.92 20.64
CA ASP A 276 17.19 -10.53 20.55
C ASP A 276 17.41 -9.03 20.79
N ASP A 277 16.70 -8.18 20.07
CA ASP A 277 16.96 -6.73 20.00
C ASP A 277 15.84 -5.86 20.61
N LYS A 278 14.77 -6.50 21.10
CA LYS A 278 13.61 -5.83 21.71
C LYS A 278 12.86 -4.87 20.77
N ARG A 279 13.03 -5.02 19.47
CA ARG A 279 12.22 -4.27 18.50
C ARG A 279 10.78 -4.76 18.50
N PRO A 280 9.80 -3.86 18.37
CA PRO A 280 8.40 -4.26 18.21
C PRO A 280 8.19 -4.89 16.82
N ILE A 281 7.66 -6.10 16.81
CA ILE A 281 7.16 -6.83 15.65
C ILE A 281 5.65 -6.92 15.78
N PHE A 282 4.92 -6.66 14.71
CA PHE A 282 3.47 -6.80 14.68
C PHE A 282 3.06 -8.19 14.19
N ILE A 283 2.08 -8.78 14.86
CA ILE A 283 1.43 -10.04 14.46
C ILE A 283 -0.06 -9.74 14.41
N TYR A 284 -0.67 -9.75 13.23
CA TYR A 284 -2.00 -9.19 13.05
C TYR A 284 -2.84 -9.92 12.00
N PRO A 285 -4.18 -9.91 12.15
CA PRO A 285 -5.09 -10.47 11.17
C PRO A 285 -5.19 -9.56 9.94
N TRP A 286 -5.14 -10.11 8.74
CA TRP A 286 -5.39 -9.41 7.50
C TRP A 286 -5.97 -10.38 6.46
N GLU A 287 -7.13 -10.04 5.88
CA GLU A 287 -7.81 -10.81 4.83
C GLU A 287 -7.94 -12.32 5.14
N GLY A 288 -8.22 -12.67 6.40
CA GLY A 288 -8.36 -14.07 6.82
C GLY A 288 -7.04 -14.82 7.04
N ARG A 289 -5.93 -14.13 6.99
CA ARG A 289 -4.58 -14.63 7.28
C ARG A 289 -3.99 -13.92 8.48
N THR A 290 -2.87 -14.43 8.96
CA THR A 290 -2.06 -13.75 9.98
C THR A 290 -0.75 -13.28 9.36
N VAL A 291 -0.47 -12.01 9.49
CA VAL A 291 0.75 -11.38 8.99
C VAL A 291 1.71 -11.14 10.15
N VAL A 292 2.99 -11.43 9.95
CA VAL A 292 4.08 -11.14 10.91
C VAL A 292 5.08 -10.19 10.23
N GLY A 293 5.36 -9.07 10.85
CA GLY A 293 6.33 -8.07 10.35
C GLY A 293 6.41 -6.85 11.28
N THR A 294 7.39 -6.04 11.14
CA THR A 294 8.27 -5.91 9.98
C THR A 294 9.74 -5.87 10.40
N THR A 295 10.63 -6.28 9.52
CA THR A 295 12.07 -5.98 9.63
C THR A 295 12.36 -4.52 9.27
N ASP A 296 13.62 -4.05 9.45
CA ASP A 296 14.02 -2.67 9.14
C ASP A 296 15.54 -2.65 8.88
N LEU A 297 15.92 -2.87 7.65
CA LEU A 297 17.31 -3.02 7.23
C LEU A 297 17.63 -2.05 6.10
N ASP A 298 18.86 -1.55 6.04
CA ASP A 298 19.31 -0.83 4.86
C ASP A 298 19.24 -1.73 3.63
N ASN A 299 18.73 -1.19 2.51
CA ASN A 299 18.60 -1.96 1.27
C ASN A 299 19.74 -1.70 0.28
N GLY A 300 20.58 -0.69 0.53
CA GLY A 300 21.56 -0.25 -0.46
C GLY A 300 20.90 0.32 -1.72
N THR A 301 21.53 0.14 -2.87
CA THR A 301 20.99 0.60 -4.16
C THR A 301 19.75 -0.19 -4.54
N ILE A 302 18.72 0.49 -5.01
CA ILE A 302 17.48 -0.11 -5.51
C ILE A 302 17.57 -0.16 -7.04
N GLY A 303 17.37 -1.34 -7.63
CA GLY A 303 17.22 -1.50 -9.08
C GLY A 303 15.76 -1.34 -9.52
N ASN A 304 15.51 -1.59 -10.81
CA ASN A 304 14.16 -1.57 -11.40
C ASN A 304 13.40 -2.89 -11.21
N HIS A 305 13.75 -3.65 -10.17
CA HIS A 305 13.12 -4.92 -9.84
C HIS A 305 12.58 -4.90 -8.40
N GLU A 306 11.71 -5.83 -8.09
CA GLU A 306 11.16 -6.00 -6.74
C GLU A 306 12.25 -6.40 -5.74
N VAL A 307 12.00 -6.13 -4.48
CA VAL A 307 12.89 -6.51 -3.39
C VAL A 307 12.35 -7.77 -2.73
N ALA A 308 13.22 -8.76 -2.55
CA ALA A 308 12.88 -10.02 -1.90
C ALA A 308 13.27 -10.01 -0.42
N MET A 309 12.53 -10.79 0.38
CA MET A 309 12.92 -11.14 1.75
C MET A 309 14.21 -11.98 1.74
N THR A 310 15.10 -11.73 2.69
CA THR A 310 16.28 -12.60 2.90
C THR A 310 15.98 -13.75 3.85
N ARG A 311 16.84 -14.76 3.87
CA ARG A 311 16.74 -15.89 4.80
C ARG A 311 16.84 -15.45 6.26
N ASP A 312 17.75 -14.54 6.55
CA ASP A 312 17.96 -14.02 7.91
C ASP A 312 16.73 -13.24 8.40
N GLU A 313 16.03 -12.52 7.50
CA GLU A 313 14.76 -11.84 7.84
C GLU A 313 13.62 -12.83 8.13
N LEU A 314 13.55 -13.92 7.37
CA LEU A 314 12.59 -14.99 7.62
C LEU A 314 12.79 -15.61 9.01
N GLU A 315 14.03 -15.98 9.33
CA GLU A 315 14.37 -16.56 10.64
C GLU A 315 14.11 -15.59 11.79
N TYR A 316 14.40 -14.31 11.59
CA TYR A 316 14.10 -13.26 12.56
C TYR A 316 12.57 -13.15 12.82
N LEU A 317 11.75 -13.08 11.80
CA LEU A 317 10.30 -12.97 11.96
C LEU A 317 9.69 -14.25 12.56
N MET A 318 10.15 -15.42 12.14
CA MET A 318 9.72 -16.69 12.72
C MET A 318 10.08 -16.80 14.19
N LYS A 319 11.27 -16.36 14.59
CA LYS A 319 11.71 -16.32 15.98
C LYS A 319 10.78 -15.46 16.85
N ALA A 320 10.40 -14.28 16.35
CA ALA A 320 9.46 -13.39 17.04
C ALA A 320 8.08 -14.04 17.21
N ALA A 321 7.54 -14.65 16.15
CA ALA A 321 6.23 -15.30 16.19
C ALA A 321 6.21 -16.51 17.12
N CYS A 322 7.21 -17.37 17.06
CA CYS A 322 7.35 -18.55 17.93
C CYS A 322 7.56 -18.16 19.41
N ALA A 323 8.30 -17.08 19.69
CA ALA A 323 8.48 -16.59 21.06
C ALA A 323 7.19 -16.04 21.65
N GLN A 324 6.38 -15.34 20.84
CA GLN A 324 5.10 -14.77 21.28
C GLN A 324 4.01 -15.84 21.41
N PHE A 325 3.98 -16.82 20.50
CA PHE A 325 2.96 -17.88 20.43
C PHE A 325 3.58 -19.29 20.41
N PRO A 326 4.29 -19.71 21.49
CA PRO A 326 5.02 -20.98 21.49
C PRO A 326 4.10 -22.20 21.33
N LYS A 327 2.86 -22.12 21.81
CA LYS A 327 1.86 -23.20 21.71
C LYS A 327 1.36 -23.41 20.28
N ALA A 328 1.58 -22.46 19.35
CA ALA A 328 1.19 -22.61 17.95
C ALA A 328 2.07 -23.62 17.21
N GLY A 329 3.30 -23.87 17.67
CA GLY A 329 4.23 -24.80 17.02
C GLY A 329 4.48 -24.46 15.55
N LEU A 330 4.66 -23.16 15.24
CA LEU A 330 4.83 -22.68 13.88
C LEU A 330 6.11 -23.19 13.24
N THR A 331 5.99 -23.55 11.97
CA THR A 331 7.11 -23.94 11.10
C THR A 331 7.07 -23.15 9.79
N GLU A 332 8.11 -23.24 8.98
CA GLU A 332 8.15 -22.62 7.65
C GLU A 332 7.06 -23.14 6.70
N GLN A 333 6.56 -24.35 6.92
CA GLN A 333 5.48 -24.95 6.11
C GLN A 333 4.13 -24.27 6.32
N ASP A 334 3.97 -23.53 7.42
CA ASP A 334 2.75 -22.78 7.72
C ASP A 334 2.69 -21.43 6.98
N ILE A 335 3.79 -21.04 6.29
CA ILE A 335 3.89 -19.78 5.58
C ILE A 335 3.35 -19.93 4.16
N ILE A 336 2.37 -19.12 3.81
CA ILE A 336 1.73 -19.09 2.49
C ILE A 336 2.55 -18.25 1.50
N SER A 337 2.98 -17.07 1.95
CA SER A 337 3.72 -16.12 1.13
C SER A 337 4.54 -15.17 1.99
N SER A 338 5.36 -14.37 1.35
CA SER A 338 6.09 -13.26 1.97
C SER A 338 6.06 -12.02 1.07
N TRP A 339 6.43 -10.88 1.60
CA TRP A 339 6.76 -9.71 0.79
C TRP A 339 7.80 -8.84 1.50
N ALA A 340 8.58 -8.11 0.70
CA ALA A 340 9.46 -7.07 1.17
C ALA A 340 9.12 -5.74 0.48
N GLY A 341 9.08 -4.66 1.24
CA GLY A 341 8.87 -3.31 0.75
C GLY A 341 10.03 -2.40 1.11
N VAL A 342 10.26 -1.37 0.33
CA VAL A 342 11.31 -0.38 0.58
C VAL A 342 10.70 0.94 1.01
N ARG A 343 11.09 1.42 2.19
CA ARG A 343 10.68 2.74 2.69
C ARG A 343 11.62 3.81 2.15
N PRO A 344 11.13 4.88 1.55
CA PRO A 344 11.94 6.03 1.17
C PRO A 344 12.20 6.91 2.40
N LEU A 345 13.20 6.57 3.21
CA LEU A 345 13.58 7.42 4.33
C LEU A 345 14.40 8.61 3.82
N VAL A 346 14.19 9.78 4.42
CA VAL A 346 15.04 10.94 4.15
C VAL A 346 16.26 10.83 5.05
N SER A 347 17.45 10.81 4.44
CA SER A 347 18.71 10.64 5.16
C SER A 347 19.00 11.86 6.05
N SER A 348 19.21 11.62 7.35
CA SER A 348 19.69 12.62 8.31
C SER A 348 21.10 12.28 8.80
N GLY A 349 21.76 11.26 8.22
CA GLY A 349 23.07 10.78 8.65
C GLY A 349 23.03 9.83 9.84
N ALA A 350 21.84 9.33 10.24
CA ALA A 350 21.74 8.37 11.34
C ALA A 350 22.36 7.02 10.97
N LEU A 351 23.12 6.42 11.90
CA LEU A 351 23.75 5.10 11.67
C LEU A 351 22.74 3.97 11.45
N ASN A 352 21.54 4.08 12.06
CA ASN A 352 20.48 3.06 11.98
C ASN A 352 19.24 3.62 11.28
N PRO A 353 18.68 2.96 10.24
CA PRO A 353 17.47 3.40 9.54
C PRO A 353 16.27 3.63 10.47
N SER A 354 16.16 2.85 11.55
CA SER A 354 15.07 3.00 12.54
C SER A 354 15.08 4.35 13.29
N LYS A 355 16.20 5.09 13.26
CA LYS A 355 16.38 6.40 13.90
C LYS A 355 16.15 7.57 12.94
N GLU A 356 16.03 7.32 11.63
CA GLU A 356 15.70 8.36 10.67
C GLU A 356 14.31 8.95 10.93
N LYS A 357 14.16 10.25 10.68
CA LYS A 357 12.86 10.91 10.76
C LYS A 357 11.92 10.31 9.73
N ARG A 358 10.66 10.11 10.11
CA ARG A 358 9.61 9.56 9.25
C ARG A 358 8.65 10.65 8.76
N ASP A 359 9.16 11.86 8.68
CA ASP A 359 8.46 12.98 8.05
C ASP A 359 8.76 12.98 6.55
N HIS A 360 8.01 13.76 5.79
CA HIS A 360 8.28 13.95 4.37
C HIS A 360 9.17 15.17 4.14
N SER A 361 9.85 15.17 3.01
CA SER A 361 10.63 16.31 2.55
C SER A 361 10.30 16.61 1.10
N ILE A 362 10.23 17.89 0.77
CA ILE A 362 9.91 18.40 -0.56
C ILE A 362 11.07 19.26 -1.03
N TRP A 363 11.50 19.05 -2.26
CA TRP A 363 12.51 19.83 -2.95
C TRP A 363 11.93 20.39 -4.23
N ASN A 364 12.21 21.66 -4.53
CA ASN A 364 11.83 22.33 -5.77
C ASN A 364 13.09 22.67 -6.55
N ASP A 365 13.31 21.97 -7.65
CA ASP A 365 14.44 22.12 -8.53
C ASP A 365 13.93 22.70 -9.88
N ASN A 366 13.57 24.00 -9.89
CA ASN A 366 13.16 24.77 -11.08
C ASN A 366 12.06 24.09 -11.92
N GLY A 367 10.92 23.76 -11.30
CA GLY A 367 9.79 23.13 -11.98
C GLY A 367 9.77 21.60 -11.92
N LEU A 368 10.77 20.96 -11.30
CA LEU A 368 10.69 19.63 -10.77
C LEU A 368 10.46 19.68 -9.26
N VAL A 369 9.28 19.31 -8.80
CA VAL A 369 8.96 19.20 -7.36
C VAL A 369 9.06 17.75 -6.92
N THR A 370 10.07 17.42 -6.12
CA THR A 370 10.33 16.06 -5.63
C THR A 370 9.82 15.89 -4.22
N ILE A 371 9.08 14.81 -3.97
CA ILE A 371 8.59 14.41 -2.64
C ILE A 371 9.14 13.05 -2.25
N SER A 372 9.70 12.93 -1.06
CA SER A 372 10.09 11.63 -0.48
C SER A 372 9.77 11.56 1.01
N GLY A 373 9.65 10.34 1.53
CA GLY A 373 9.25 10.09 2.91
C GLY A 373 7.75 10.07 3.11
N GLY A 374 7.33 10.33 4.37
CA GLY A 374 5.93 10.35 4.74
C GLY A 374 5.34 8.96 5.06
N LYS A 375 4.02 8.91 5.24
CA LYS A 375 3.28 7.73 5.71
C LYS A 375 2.01 7.50 4.92
N LEU A 376 1.59 6.26 4.82
CA LEU A 376 0.30 5.88 4.26
C LEU A 376 -0.88 6.64 4.92
N THR A 377 -0.83 6.87 6.22
CA THR A 377 -1.90 7.55 6.97
C THR A 377 -2.10 9.01 6.56
N THR A 378 -1.01 9.74 6.27
CA THR A 378 -1.03 11.20 6.07
C THR A 378 -0.89 11.61 4.61
N PHE A 379 -1.13 10.70 3.67
CA PHE A 379 -0.90 10.94 2.24
C PHE A 379 -1.64 12.16 1.69
N ARG A 380 -2.83 12.46 2.22
CA ARG A 380 -3.63 13.63 1.82
C ARG A 380 -2.94 14.94 2.23
N LEU A 381 -2.48 15.03 3.47
CA LEU A 381 -1.76 16.22 3.94
C LEU A 381 -0.45 16.42 3.15
N ILE A 382 0.27 15.33 2.88
CA ILE A 382 1.47 15.36 2.04
C ILE A 382 1.14 15.89 0.64
N ALA A 383 0.02 15.46 0.05
CA ALA A 383 -0.42 15.93 -1.26
C ALA A 383 -0.66 17.45 -1.27
N LEU A 384 -1.32 17.99 -0.24
CA LEU A 384 -1.54 19.41 -0.10
C LEU A 384 -0.23 20.19 0.06
N ASP A 385 0.71 19.69 0.87
CA ASP A 385 2.03 20.31 1.06
C ASP A 385 2.82 20.34 -0.26
N VAL A 386 2.77 19.27 -1.07
CA VAL A 386 3.42 19.22 -2.40
C VAL A 386 2.78 20.20 -3.38
N LEU A 387 1.45 20.27 -3.43
CA LEU A 387 0.75 21.22 -4.32
C LEU A 387 1.04 22.68 -3.93
N LYS A 388 1.12 22.94 -2.63
CA LYS A 388 1.54 24.26 -2.14
C LYS A 388 2.99 24.61 -2.52
N ALA A 389 3.90 23.63 -2.48
CA ALA A 389 5.28 23.83 -2.92
C ALA A 389 5.41 24.05 -4.45
N ALA A 390 4.40 23.65 -5.21
CA ALA A 390 4.32 23.81 -6.67
C ALA A 390 3.50 25.05 -7.09
N GLU A 391 2.92 25.81 -6.15
CA GLU A 391 1.91 26.85 -6.44
C GLU A 391 2.42 27.95 -7.40
N GLU A 392 3.71 28.29 -7.35
CA GLU A 392 4.30 29.31 -8.22
C GLU A 392 4.23 28.97 -9.73
N TYR A 393 4.12 27.68 -10.08
CA TYR A 393 4.01 27.19 -11.47
C TYR A 393 2.55 27.00 -11.91
N LEU A 394 1.61 27.04 -10.98
CA LEU A 394 0.22 26.65 -11.22
C LEU A 394 -0.69 27.88 -11.37
N PRO A 395 -1.89 27.73 -11.96
CA PRO A 395 -2.90 28.78 -11.89
C PRO A 395 -3.21 29.16 -10.44
N ASP A 396 -3.75 30.36 -10.23
CA ASP A 396 -4.18 30.84 -8.92
C ASP A 396 -5.30 29.94 -8.36
N VAL A 397 -4.90 28.97 -7.53
CA VAL A 397 -5.78 27.96 -6.91
C VAL A 397 -5.43 27.83 -5.44
N ASP A 398 -6.43 27.86 -4.59
CA ASP A 398 -6.24 27.66 -3.14
C ASP A 398 -5.95 26.18 -2.82
N PHE A 399 -4.76 25.92 -2.28
CA PHE A 399 -4.34 24.60 -1.79
C PHE A 399 -4.50 24.44 -0.28
N SER A 400 -5.25 25.31 0.39
CA SER A 400 -5.56 25.13 1.80
C SER A 400 -6.35 23.84 2.07
N ASP A 401 -6.24 23.31 3.29
CA ASP A 401 -7.04 22.18 3.73
C ASP A 401 -8.48 22.62 4.02
N THR A 402 -9.36 22.40 3.06
CA THR A 402 -10.80 22.70 3.19
C THR A 402 -11.56 21.68 4.01
N GLY A 403 -10.91 20.60 4.48
CA GLY A 403 -11.58 19.48 5.10
C GLY A 403 -12.44 18.63 4.14
N ALA A 404 -12.33 18.83 2.82
CA ALA A 404 -13.12 18.07 1.85
C ALA A 404 -12.77 16.57 1.86
N GLU A 405 -13.78 15.70 1.76
CA GLU A 405 -13.62 14.25 1.85
C GLU A 405 -12.77 13.71 0.69
N MET A 406 -11.90 12.74 0.99
CA MET A 406 -11.05 12.08 -0.01
C MET A 406 -11.87 11.17 -0.92
N PHE A 407 -12.91 10.54 -0.37
CA PHE A 407 -13.77 9.59 -1.06
C PHE A 407 -15.19 10.11 -1.20
N THR A 408 -15.75 9.97 -2.40
CA THR A 408 -17.17 10.22 -2.63
C THR A 408 -18.00 9.26 -1.80
N GLN A 409 -18.90 9.78 -0.99
CA GLN A 409 -19.86 8.97 -0.24
C GLN A 409 -20.86 8.36 -1.23
N TYR A 410 -20.97 7.05 -1.21
CA TYR A 410 -21.83 6.29 -2.09
C TYR A 410 -22.45 5.11 -1.33
N GLU A 411 -23.76 4.97 -1.42
CA GLU A 411 -24.51 3.84 -0.86
C GLU A 411 -25.03 2.99 -2.01
N PRO A 412 -24.43 1.81 -2.25
CA PRO A 412 -24.94 0.87 -3.24
C PRO A 412 -26.35 0.39 -2.86
N ASP A 413 -27.25 0.27 -3.83
CA ASP A 413 -28.63 -0.16 -3.59
C ASP A 413 -29.16 -1.21 -4.58
N SER A 414 -28.29 -1.75 -5.44
CA SER A 414 -28.70 -2.82 -6.37
C SER A 414 -29.29 -4.04 -5.64
N SER A 415 -30.18 -4.74 -6.32
CA SER A 415 -30.82 -5.95 -5.74
C SER A 415 -29.81 -7.02 -5.34
N LEU A 416 -28.68 -7.12 -6.04
CA LEU A 416 -27.58 -8.04 -5.68
C LEU A 416 -26.86 -7.55 -4.43
N PHE A 417 -26.53 -6.26 -4.33
CA PHE A 417 -25.90 -5.70 -3.13
C PHE A 417 -26.77 -5.97 -1.90
N ASN A 418 -28.07 -5.75 -1.99
CA ASN A 418 -28.99 -5.93 -0.87
C ASN A 418 -29.08 -7.39 -0.38
N LYS A 419 -28.79 -8.38 -1.23
CA LYS A 419 -28.76 -9.81 -0.89
C LYS A 419 -27.44 -10.27 -0.26
N LEU A 420 -26.35 -9.50 -0.37
CA LEU A 420 -25.06 -9.87 0.20
C LEU A 420 -25.12 -9.89 1.74
N PRO A 421 -24.36 -10.76 2.41
CA PRO A 421 -24.12 -10.68 3.85
C PRO A 421 -23.44 -9.35 4.22
N ASP A 422 -23.67 -8.86 5.44
CA ASP A 422 -23.21 -7.54 5.88
C ASP A 422 -21.72 -7.32 5.75
N TYR A 423 -20.90 -8.35 6.00
CA TYR A 423 -19.44 -8.24 5.86
C TYR A 423 -19.02 -8.07 4.38
N LEU A 424 -19.74 -8.67 3.43
CA LEU A 424 -19.49 -8.46 1.99
C LEU A 424 -20.02 -7.10 1.53
N LYS A 425 -21.19 -6.66 2.00
CA LYS A 425 -21.69 -5.30 1.75
C LYS A 425 -20.65 -4.26 2.15
N LYS A 426 -20.15 -4.40 3.38
CA LYS A 426 -19.11 -3.50 3.91
C LYS A 426 -17.85 -3.53 3.05
N ARG A 427 -17.36 -4.71 2.67
CA ARG A 427 -16.21 -4.89 1.80
C ARG A 427 -16.43 -4.26 0.42
N ILE A 428 -17.49 -4.62 -0.28
CA ILE A 428 -17.76 -4.14 -1.64
C ILE A 428 -17.92 -2.61 -1.65
N ARG A 429 -18.67 -2.04 -0.70
CA ARG A 429 -18.78 -0.60 -0.53
C ARG A 429 -17.43 0.08 -0.30
N GLY A 430 -16.61 -0.43 0.61
CA GLY A 430 -15.30 0.13 0.95
C GLY A 430 -14.29 0.01 -0.18
N HIS A 431 -14.19 -1.17 -0.79
CA HIS A 431 -13.20 -1.46 -1.83
C HIS A 431 -13.52 -0.81 -3.18
N TYR A 432 -14.80 -0.66 -3.54
CA TYR A 432 -15.22 -0.23 -4.88
C TYR A 432 -15.99 1.09 -4.89
N GLY A 433 -16.60 1.52 -3.76
CA GLY A 433 -17.31 2.79 -3.65
C GLY A 433 -18.37 2.96 -4.74
N MET A 434 -18.22 4.01 -5.55
CA MET A 434 -19.16 4.33 -6.64
C MET A 434 -19.23 3.28 -7.75
N ASP A 435 -18.25 2.39 -7.85
CA ASP A 435 -18.24 1.30 -8.82
C ASP A 435 -18.94 0.02 -8.32
N ALA A 436 -19.35 -0.04 -7.04
CA ALA A 436 -19.91 -1.23 -6.41
C ALA A 436 -21.12 -1.81 -7.15
N ASP A 437 -22.09 -0.99 -7.53
CA ASP A 437 -23.28 -1.48 -8.26
C ASP A 437 -22.94 -1.91 -9.70
N ARG A 438 -21.97 -1.25 -10.35
CA ARG A 438 -21.49 -1.64 -11.68
C ARG A 438 -20.77 -2.99 -11.64
N LEU A 439 -19.91 -3.20 -10.63
CA LEU A 439 -19.26 -4.48 -10.39
C LEU A 439 -20.28 -5.59 -10.26
N LEU A 440 -21.29 -5.41 -9.41
CA LEU A 440 -22.33 -6.40 -9.18
C LEU A 440 -23.21 -6.63 -10.42
N ALA A 441 -23.47 -5.58 -11.22
CA ALA A 441 -24.24 -5.72 -12.46
C ALA A 441 -23.52 -6.53 -13.54
N GLN A 442 -22.18 -6.59 -13.52
CA GLN A 442 -21.38 -7.39 -14.46
C GLN A 442 -21.10 -8.81 -13.95
N THR A 443 -21.54 -9.15 -12.72
CA THR A 443 -21.28 -10.42 -12.07
C THR A 443 -22.04 -11.56 -12.76
N GLN A 444 -21.32 -12.64 -13.11
CA GLN A 444 -21.94 -13.88 -13.53
C GLN A 444 -22.59 -14.62 -12.32
N PRO A 445 -23.61 -15.48 -12.53
CA PRO A 445 -24.31 -16.13 -11.41
C PRO A 445 -23.41 -16.90 -10.43
N ASP A 446 -22.36 -17.56 -10.93
CA ASP A 446 -21.42 -18.36 -10.15
C ASP A 446 -20.24 -17.51 -9.57
N GLU A 447 -20.20 -16.21 -9.85
CA GLU A 447 -19.16 -15.29 -9.37
C GLU A 447 -19.57 -14.51 -8.11
N GLN A 448 -20.80 -14.71 -7.65
CA GLN A 448 -21.28 -14.16 -6.37
C GLN A 448 -20.68 -14.88 -5.16
N ASP A 449 -20.03 -16.02 -5.40
CA ASP A 449 -19.38 -16.81 -4.37
C ASP A 449 -18.04 -16.20 -3.98
N VAL A 450 -17.72 -16.36 -2.69
CA VAL A 450 -16.40 -16.01 -2.15
C VAL A 450 -15.36 -16.99 -2.70
N ILE A 451 -14.22 -16.46 -3.13
CA ILE A 451 -13.08 -17.29 -3.56
C ILE A 451 -12.60 -18.13 -2.37
N PRO A 452 -12.55 -19.46 -2.47
CA PRO A 452 -12.15 -20.31 -1.34
C PRO A 452 -10.78 -19.91 -0.78
N GLY A 453 -10.73 -19.68 0.51
CA GLY A 453 -9.50 -19.26 1.19
C GLY A 453 -9.19 -17.75 1.12
N ALA A 454 -10.04 -16.93 0.50
CA ALA A 454 -9.95 -15.48 0.49
C ALA A 454 -11.23 -14.85 1.09
N ARG A 455 -11.33 -13.52 1.05
CA ARG A 455 -12.54 -12.77 1.40
C ARG A 455 -13.16 -12.05 0.20
N ALA A 456 -12.53 -12.14 -0.95
CA ALA A 456 -12.99 -11.55 -2.21
C ALA A 456 -13.99 -12.46 -2.92
N LEU A 457 -14.93 -11.87 -3.64
CA LEU A 457 -15.80 -12.57 -4.59
C LEU A 457 -15.08 -12.82 -5.91
N TRP A 458 -15.50 -13.83 -6.67
CA TRP A 458 -15.05 -14.01 -8.06
C TRP A 458 -15.39 -12.81 -8.93
N ALA A 459 -16.51 -12.14 -8.66
CA ALA A 459 -16.91 -10.91 -9.29
C ALA A 459 -15.87 -9.77 -9.12
N GLU A 460 -15.19 -9.70 -7.98
CA GLU A 460 -14.11 -8.72 -7.76
C GLU A 460 -12.91 -8.98 -8.68
N LEU A 461 -12.59 -10.24 -8.96
CA LEU A 461 -11.52 -10.61 -9.89
C LEU A 461 -11.89 -10.23 -11.34
N ARG A 462 -13.10 -10.55 -11.79
CA ARG A 462 -13.61 -10.16 -13.12
C ARG A 462 -13.61 -8.65 -13.29
N TRP A 463 -14.21 -7.93 -12.34
CA TRP A 463 -14.25 -6.47 -12.39
C TRP A 463 -12.86 -5.86 -12.49
N SER A 464 -11.93 -6.34 -11.66
CA SER A 464 -10.57 -5.82 -11.64
C SER A 464 -9.84 -6.08 -12.96
N ALA A 465 -10.02 -7.26 -13.57
CA ALA A 465 -9.42 -7.58 -14.87
C ALA A 465 -9.89 -6.58 -15.95
N GLY A 466 -11.19 -6.37 -16.09
CA GLY A 466 -11.74 -5.54 -17.17
C GLY A 466 -11.72 -4.04 -16.90
N ASN A 467 -11.69 -3.58 -15.63
CA ASN A 467 -12.00 -2.19 -15.28
C ASN A 467 -10.95 -1.48 -14.41
N GLU A 468 -9.79 -2.11 -14.08
CA GLU A 468 -8.81 -1.52 -13.19
C GLU A 468 -7.38 -1.50 -13.76
N ALA A 469 -7.26 -1.22 -15.06
CA ALA A 469 -5.99 -1.04 -15.78
C ALA A 469 -5.01 -2.21 -15.60
N VAL A 470 -5.52 -3.44 -15.63
CA VAL A 470 -4.70 -4.64 -15.58
C VAL A 470 -4.01 -4.85 -16.92
N VAL A 471 -2.69 -4.97 -16.91
CA VAL A 471 -1.86 -5.29 -18.08
C VAL A 471 -1.27 -6.69 -17.94
N HIS A 472 -0.84 -7.06 -16.73
CA HIS A 472 -0.22 -8.32 -16.43
C HIS A 472 -0.94 -9.11 -15.33
N LEU A 473 -0.72 -10.42 -15.27
CA LEU A 473 -1.34 -11.29 -14.27
C LEU A 473 -0.95 -10.93 -12.82
N ASP A 474 0.27 -10.41 -12.60
CA ASP A 474 0.69 -9.95 -11.28
C ASP A 474 -0.02 -8.67 -10.82
N ASP A 475 -0.49 -7.81 -11.74
CA ASP A 475 -1.35 -6.68 -11.40
C ASP A 475 -2.62 -7.18 -10.73
N LEU A 476 -3.25 -8.15 -11.37
CA LEU A 476 -4.52 -8.73 -10.94
C LEU A 476 -4.36 -9.47 -9.60
N LEU A 477 -3.39 -10.38 -9.51
CA LEU A 477 -3.28 -11.28 -8.37
C LEU A 477 -2.54 -10.68 -7.17
N LEU A 478 -1.56 -9.78 -7.39
CA LEU A 478 -0.77 -9.21 -6.29
C LEU A 478 -1.28 -7.83 -5.83
N ARG A 479 -1.94 -7.06 -6.71
CA ARG A 479 -2.30 -5.66 -6.41
C ARG A 479 -3.79 -5.36 -6.47
N ARG A 480 -4.58 -6.03 -7.30
CA ARG A 480 -6.04 -5.80 -7.35
C ARG A 480 -6.79 -6.69 -6.35
N THR A 481 -6.56 -7.99 -6.39
CA THR A 481 -7.32 -8.96 -5.59
C THR A 481 -6.55 -9.53 -4.39
N ARG A 482 -5.23 -9.38 -4.38
CA ARG A 482 -4.30 -9.88 -3.34
C ARG A 482 -4.25 -11.41 -3.22
N LEU A 483 -4.88 -12.15 -4.12
CA LEU A 483 -4.91 -13.62 -4.11
C LEU A 483 -3.51 -14.23 -4.11
N GLY A 484 -2.56 -13.57 -4.79
CA GLY A 484 -1.16 -13.97 -4.80
C GLY A 484 -0.45 -13.96 -3.45
N LEU A 485 -0.97 -13.19 -2.48
CA LEU A 485 -0.46 -13.16 -1.10
C LEU A 485 -1.24 -14.08 -0.17
N LEU A 486 -2.51 -14.33 -0.48
CA LEU A 486 -3.46 -14.97 0.42
C LEU A 486 -3.60 -16.49 0.19
N LEU A 487 -3.28 -16.95 -1.02
CA LEU A 487 -3.49 -18.32 -1.44
C LEU A 487 -2.18 -19.04 -1.75
N GLU A 488 -2.18 -20.35 -1.59
CA GLU A 488 -1.06 -21.19 -1.96
C GLU A 488 -0.71 -21.06 -3.44
N GLN A 489 0.55 -21.28 -3.80
CA GLN A 489 1.07 -21.17 -5.16
C GLN A 489 0.75 -19.80 -5.83
N GLY A 490 0.62 -18.75 -5.02
CA GLY A 490 0.28 -17.43 -5.55
C GLY A 490 -1.13 -17.32 -6.13
N GLY A 491 -2.06 -18.18 -5.71
CA GLY A 491 -3.43 -18.21 -6.21
C GLY A 491 -3.63 -19.08 -7.46
N LEU A 492 -2.56 -19.63 -8.04
CA LEU A 492 -2.64 -20.48 -9.25
C LEU A 492 -3.28 -21.85 -9.01
N ILE A 493 -3.65 -22.20 -7.77
CA ILE A 493 -4.55 -23.32 -7.49
C ILE A 493 -5.92 -23.17 -8.19
N PHE A 494 -6.28 -21.95 -8.59
CA PHE A 494 -7.49 -21.62 -9.35
C PHE A 494 -7.18 -21.17 -10.79
N ALA A 495 -6.04 -21.58 -11.36
CA ALA A 495 -5.54 -21.11 -12.65
C ALA A 495 -6.58 -21.21 -13.78
N ASP A 496 -7.35 -22.29 -13.88
CA ASP A 496 -8.32 -22.49 -14.95
C ASP A 496 -9.44 -21.45 -14.92
N ARG A 497 -9.96 -21.10 -13.72
CA ARG A 497 -11.00 -20.10 -13.58
C ARG A 497 -10.47 -18.69 -13.78
N ILE A 498 -9.28 -18.38 -13.26
CA ILE A 498 -8.59 -17.11 -13.49
C ILE A 498 -8.35 -16.92 -14.99
N LYS A 499 -7.89 -17.97 -15.67
CA LYS A 499 -7.68 -17.98 -17.13
C LYS A 499 -8.95 -17.61 -17.89
N ALA A 500 -10.07 -18.31 -17.59
CA ALA A 500 -11.33 -18.05 -18.26
C ALA A 500 -11.76 -16.57 -18.14
N ILE A 501 -11.66 -15.99 -16.94
CA ILE A 501 -11.96 -14.58 -16.70
C ILE A 501 -10.99 -13.66 -17.45
N CYS A 502 -9.69 -13.94 -17.41
CA CYS A 502 -8.70 -13.09 -18.10
C CYS A 502 -8.86 -13.16 -19.63
N GLN A 503 -9.21 -14.31 -20.19
CA GLN A 503 -9.45 -14.44 -21.62
C GLN A 503 -10.68 -13.64 -22.06
N GLU A 504 -11.75 -13.62 -21.26
CA GLU A 504 -12.94 -12.81 -21.55
C GLU A 504 -12.73 -11.31 -21.38
N GLU A 505 -12.08 -10.89 -20.30
CA GLU A 505 -11.99 -9.46 -19.92
C GLU A 505 -10.79 -8.73 -20.55
N LEU A 506 -9.71 -9.47 -20.87
CA LEU A 506 -8.44 -8.92 -21.35
C LEU A 506 -8.12 -9.34 -22.80
N ASP A 507 -9.01 -10.10 -23.46
CA ASP A 507 -8.79 -10.68 -24.79
C ASP A 507 -7.49 -11.49 -24.92
N TRP A 508 -7.05 -12.12 -23.82
CA TRP A 508 -5.82 -12.90 -23.84
C TRP A 508 -5.98 -14.21 -24.61
N SER A 509 -5.13 -14.41 -25.60
CA SER A 509 -4.98 -15.70 -26.28
C SER A 509 -4.42 -16.76 -25.33
N GLU A 510 -4.54 -18.05 -25.72
CA GLU A 510 -3.90 -19.15 -25.00
C GLU A 510 -2.39 -18.95 -24.85
N GLN A 511 -1.72 -18.47 -25.90
CA GLN A 511 -0.29 -18.20 -25.89
C GLN A 511 0.06 -17.09 -24.91
N GLN A 512 -0.70 -16.03 -24.87
CA GLN A 512 -0.51 -14.90 -23.96
C GLN A 512 -0.73 -15.33 -22.52
N TRP A 513 -1.78 -16.12 -22.24
CA TRP A 513 -2.00 -16.69 -20.91
C TRP A 513 -0.78 -17.49 -20.42
N GLN A 514 -0.21 -18.36 -21.25
CA GLN A 514 0.95 -19.16 -20.88
C GLN A 514 2.19 -18.30 -20.59
N GLN A 515 2.37 -17.22 -21.36
CA GLN A 515 3.44 -16.25 -21.11
C GLN A 515 3.24 -15.52 -19.77
N GLU A 516 2.02 -15.07 -19.50
CA GLU A 516 1.68 -14.37 -18.26
C GLU A 516 1.80 -15.25 -17.02
N VAL A 517 1.37 -16.52 -17.10
CA VAL A 517 1.57 -17.49 -16.00
C VAL A 517 3.05 -17.73 -15.73
N THR A 518 3.85 -17.91 -16.79
CA THR A 518 5.29 -18.14 -16.66
C THR A 518 5.99 -16.92 -16.03
N ARG A 519 5.65 -15.72 -16.50
CA ARG A 519 6.13 -14.45 -15.95
C ARG A 519 5.73 -14.30 -14.47
N TYR A 520 4.46 -14.50 -14.16
CA TYR A 520 3.92 -14.40 -12.80
C TYR A 520 4.57 -15.40 -11.84
N GLN A 521 4.71 -16.66 -12.25
CA GLN A 521 5.39 -17.67 -11.44
C GLN A 521 6.84 -17.31 -11.13
N SER A 522 7.56 -16.76 -12.12
CA SER A 522 8.93 -16.27 -11.91
C SER A 522 8.99 -15.15 -10.87
N ILE A 523 8.10 -14.16 -10.98
CA ILE A 523 7.97 -13.04 -10.03
C ILE A 523 7.62 -13.58 -8.65
N TRP A 524 6.58 -14.40 -8.56
CA TRP A 524 6.09 -14.90 -7.27
C TRP A 524 7.14 -15.77 -6.56
N ASN A 525 7.78 -16.68 -7.27
CA ASN A 525 8.84 -17.53 -6.72
C ASN A 525 10.06 -16.74 -6.25
N THR A 526 10.37 -15.64 -6.89
CA THR A 526 11.55 -14.82 -6.56
C THR A 526 11.26 -13.88 -5.38
N TYR A 527 10.09 -13.23 -5.35
CA TYR A 527 9.83 -12.10 -4.44
C TYR A 527 8.77 -12.36 -3.38
N TYR A 528 7.91 -13.38 -3.58
CA TYR A 528 6.77 -13.63 -2.70
C TYR A 528 6.75 -15.02 -2.05
N SER A 529 7.56 -15.95 -2.54
CA SER A 529 7.80 -17.22 -1.85
C SER A 529 8.80 -17.03 -0.69
N ILE A 530 8.88 -18.02 0.20
CA ILE A 530 9.91 -18.01 1.25
C ILE A 530 11.30 -18.28 0.65
N PRO A 531 12.35 -17.61 1.16
CA PRO A 531 13.71 -17.85 0.70
C PRO A 531 14.16 -19.28 0.94
N LYS A 532 14.75 -19.92 -0.07
CA LYS A 532 15.26 -21.28 0.04
C LYS A 532 16.35 -21.36 1.12
N ARG A 533 16.44 -22.49 1.84
CA ARG A 533 17.54 -22.77 2.75
C ARG A 533 18.88 -22.70 2.00
N ARG A 534 19.86 -22.03 2.57
CA ARG A 534 21.24 -22.14 2.06
C ARG A 534 21.60 -23.64 2.07
N LYS A 535 21.97 -24.20 0.92
CA LYS A 535 22.67 -25.48 0.92
C LYS A 535 23.94 -25.25 1.76
N ASN A 536 24.12 -26.01 2.84
CA ASN A 536 25.37 -26.00 3.57
C ASN A 536 26.47 -26.14 2.52
N ALA A 537 27.35 -25.15 2.43
CA ALA A 537 28.63 -25.34 1.74
C ALA A 537 29.27 -26.54 2.45
N ASP A 538 29.36 -27.63 1.72
CA ASP A 538 29.97 -28.86 2.22
C ASP A 538 31.25 -28.47 2.97
N THR A 539 31.27 -28.80 4.25
CA THR A 539 32.52 -28.90 5.03
C THR A 539 33.46 -29.80 4.28
N ARG A 540 34.40 -29.21 3.55
CA ARG A 540 35.63 -29.87 3.14
C ARG A 540 36.76 -29.44 4.06
#